data_108a5f8332f5726c4f224fe7f0887edc
#
_entry.id   108a5f8332f5726c4f224fe7f0887edc
#
_cell.length_a   1.000
_cell.length_b   1.000
_cell.length_c   1.000
_cell.angle_alpha   90.00
_cell.angle_beta   90.00
_cell.angle_gamma   90.00
#
_symmetry.space_group_name_H-M   'P 1'
#
loop_
_entity.id
_entity.type
_entity.pdbx_description
1 polymer ?
#
loop_
_entity_poly.entity_id
_entity_poly.type
_entity_poly.pdbx_seq_one_letter_code
_entity_poly.pdbx_strand_id
1 'polypeptide(L)'
;MATTYLTLTNSVLRELNETELTSSTFSSSRGIQTAVKDFINKGIHDIYNETGEIPLLYARTTQDLTVGDNEYSFPTDFRKADMDSFVLKPRELVTNGEFASNITSWTTGDGSPSYTSSGNGRLNLNDAAAYQAINTTVNKTYKIQVRVLSPNSSTTGLIIRVGTSAGGTQNLNTTQAVTNFREGAILNTTFTASAQTSYIYLEAPSVQLDVDYVRISRSDIATRKLTYVTYDSFLQNNKPTDDTNNSSNYSVPLRVYILPDHSAFGISPRPNTNEFTVSYDYYTTHTDLSAHGDNMSLPDRFRTLIVDRAKYYTYMLRSDPQHAQLADRDFQRKLRLLKVDYATKNDYMRSDVIGESIATNIGGRVS
;
A
#
# COMPACT_ATOMS: atom_id res chain seq x y z
N MET A 1 -20.63 -8.69 -11.30
CA MET A 1 -21.04 -7.32 -10.88
C MET A 1 -20.69 -7.20 -9.41
N ALA A 2 -20.13 -6.07 -9.00
CA ALA A 2 -19.85 -5.87 -7.58
C ALA A 2 -21.15 -5.82 -6.77
N THR A 3 -21.19 -6.47 -5.62
CA THR A 3 -22.34 -6.47 -4.74
C THR A 3 -22.39 -5.16 -3.95
N THR A 4 -23.41 -4.34 -4.20
CA THR A 4 -23.60 -3.04 -3.56
C THR A 4 -24.35 -3.18 -2.22
N TYR A 5 -24.24 -2.15 -1.36
CA TYR A 5 -25.00 -2.08 -0.11
C TYR A 5 -26.50 -2.22 -0.33
N LEU A 6 -27.05 -1.56 -1.36
CA LEU A 6 -28.46 -1.70 -1.76
C LEU A 6 -28.81 -3.14 -2.10
N THR A 7 -27.94 -3.84 -2.85
CA THR A 7 -28.18 -5.24 -3.24
C THR A 7 -28.17 -6.17 -2.02
N LEU A 8 -27.27 -5.97 -1.06
CA LEU A 8 -27.24 -6.72 0.20
C LEU A 8 -28.50 -6.48 1.01
N THR A 9 -28.88 -5.20 1.17
CA THR A 9 -30.09 -4.81 1.92
C THR A 9 -31.34 -5.46 1.33
N ASN A 10 -31.53 -5.35 0.02
CA ASN A 10 -32.68 -5.94 -0.67
C ASN A 10 -32.68 -7.47 -0.62
N SER A 11 -31.51 -8.10 -0.61
CA SER A 11 -31.44 -9.55 -0.42
C SER A 11 -31.98 -10.00 0.93
N VAL A 12 -31.67 -9.26 2.00
CA VAL A 12 -32.22 -9.53 3.34
C VAL A 12 -33.72 -9.22 3.38
N LEU A 13 -34.14 -8.04 2.89
CA LEU A 13 -35.55 -7.62 2.90
C LEU A 13 -36.46 -8.60 2.14
N ARG A 14 -36.02 -9.10 1.00
CA ARG A 14 -36.75 -10.10 0.19
C ARG A 14 -36.96 -11.40 0.95
N GLU A 15 -35.95 -11.89 1.65
CA GLU A 15 -36.09 -13.11 2.45
C GLU A 15 -37.00 -12.93 3.68
N LEU A 16 -37.17 -11.68 4.15
CA LEU A 16 -38.07 -11.31 5.23
C LEU A 16 -39.48 -10.98 4.74
N ASN A 17 -39.73 -11.06 3.45
CA ASN A 17 -40.99 -10.63 2.80
C ASN A 17 -41.32 -9.14 3.06
N GLU A 18 -40.30 -8.29 3.07
CA GLU A 18 -40.40 -6.84 3.24
C GLU A 18 -40.20 -6.08 1.92
N THR A 19 -40.71 -4.85 1.87
CA THR A 19 -40.57 -4.00 0.68
C THR A 19 -39.11 -3.64 0.41
N GLU A 20 -38.66 -3.91 -0.82
CA GLU A 20 -37.32 -3.58 -1.26
C GLU A 20 -37.11 -2.06 -1.37
N LEU A 21 -35.87 -1.61 -1.18
CA LEU A 21 -35.45 -0.22 -1.35
C LEU A 21 -34.99 0.04 -2.78
N THR A 22 -35.18 1.27 -3.23
CA THR A 22 -34.57 1.80 -4.46
C THR A 22 -33.39 2.73 -4.11
N SER A 23 -32.57 3.11 -5.08
CA SER A 23 -31.52 4.09 -4.87
C SER A 23 -32.03 5.43 -4.28
N SER A 24 -33.24 5.85 -4.68
CA SER A 24 -33.88 7.08 -4.19
C SER A 24 -34.45 6.95 -2.78
N THR A 25 -34.93 5.77 -2.37
CA THR A 25 -35.52 5.55 -1.04
C THR A 25 -34.52 5.06 -0.01
N PHE A 26 -33.31 4.69 -0.42
CA PHE A 26 -32.30 4.11 0.46
C PHE A 26 -31.90 5.03 1.63
N SER A 27 -31.71 6.32 1.39
CA SER A 27 -31.37 7.31 2.41
C SER A 27 -32.52 7.65 3.35
N SER A 28 -33.78 7.46 2.92
CA SER A 28 -35.01 7.73 3.69
C SER A 28 -35.64 6.48 4.29
N SER A 29 -34.91 5.36 4.33
CA SER A 29 -35.37 4.10 4.94
C SER A 29 -35.81 4.27 6.41
N ARG A 30 -36.79 3.50 6.85
CA ARG A 30 -37.36 3.59 8.22
C ARG A 30 -37.61 2.19 8.80
N GLY A 31 -37.70 2.13 10.13
CA GLY A 31 -38.06 0.90 10.85
C GLY A 31 -37.12 -0.27 10.51
N ILE A 32 -37.71 -1.39 10.07
CA ILE A 32 -36.98 -2.61 9.76
C ILE A 32 -35.93 -2.43 8.66
N GLN A 33 -36.19 -1.56 7.67
CA GLN A 33 -35.26 -1.30 6.59
C GLN A 33 -33.94 -0.64 7.09
N THR A 34 -34.08 0.30 8.04
CA THR A 34 -32.91 0.92 8.70
C THR A 34 -32.15 -0.11 9.53
N ALA A 35 -32.88 -0.89 10.35
CA ALA A 35 -32.25 -1.94 11.15
C ALA A 35 -31.48 -2.98 10.31
N VAL A 36 -32.03 -3.38 9.16
CA VAL A 36 -31.35 -4.30 8.24
C VAL A 36 -30.04 -3.70 7.71
N LYS A 37 -30.00 -2.41 7.39
CA LYS A 37 -28.77 -1.72 6.98
C LYS A 37 -27.72 -1.80 8.09
N ASP A 38 -28.08 -1.45 9.32
CA ASP A 38 -27.17 -1.52 10.46
C ASP A 38 -26.70 -2.94 10.72
N PHE A 39 -27.57 -3.94 10.56
CA PHE A 39 -27.21 -5.35 10.74
C PHE A 39 -26.29 -5.89 9.65
N ILE A 40 -26.32 -5.33 8.43
CA ILE A 40 -25.35 -5.67 7.38
C ILE A 40 -23.96 -5.20 7.79
N ASN A 41 -23.81 -3.95 8.22
CA ASN A 41 -22.52 -3.45 8.72
C ASN A 41 -22.03 -4.26 9.91
N LYS A 42 -22.90 -4.51 10.88
CA LYS A 42 -22.60 -5.36 12.04
C LYS A 42 -22.18 -6.77 11.61
N GLY A 43 -22.86 -7.36 10.63
CA GLY A 43 -22.52 -8.68 10.09
C GLY A 43 -21.14 -8.71 9.41
N ILE A 44 -20.79 -7.64 8.71
CA ILE A 44 -19.45 -7.49 8.12
C ILE A 44 -18.40 -7.41 9.23
N HIS A 45 -18.60 -6.59 10.26
CA HIS A 45 -17.68 -6.52 11.40
C HIS A 45 -17.50 -7.87 12.11
N ASP A 46 -18.60 -8.63 12.30
CA ASP A 46 -18.51 -9.98 12.88
C ASP A 46 -17.65 -10.90 12.04
N ILE A 47 -17.80 -10.88 10.71
CA ILE A 47 -16.99 -11.69 9.80
C ILE A 47 -15.51 -11.34 9.96
N TYR A 48 -15.17 -10.06 9.98
CA TYR A 48 -13.80 -9.59 10.15
C TYR A 48 -13.22 -9.95 11.52
N ASN A 49 -14.02 -9.88 12.58
CA ASN A 49 -13.59 -10.26 13.92
C ASN A 49 -13.37 -11.77 14.05
N GLU A 50 -14.25 -12.57 13.46
CA GLU A 50 -14.19 -14.04 13.49
C GLU A 50 -13.09 -14.62 12.58
N THR A 51 -12.78 -13.96 11.48
CA THR A 51 -11.78 -14.43 10.52
C THR A 51 -10.36 -14.06 10.90
N GLY A 52 -10.18 -13.01 11.71
CA GLY A 52 -8.88 -12.57 12.18
C GLY A 52 -7.97 -12.05 11.05
N GLU A 53 -6.89 -12.76 10.77
CA GLU A 53 -5.84 -12.36 9.81
C GLU A 53 -6.05 -13.09 8.48
N ILE A 54 -6.94 -12.57 7.63
CA ILE A 54 -7.11 -13.09 6.28
C ILE A 54 -6.44 -12.19 5.24
N PRO A 55 -5.90 -12.77 4.16
CA PRO A 55 -5.20 -12.00 3.11
C PRO A 55 -6.04 -10.89 2.45
N LEU A 56 -7.36 -10.99 2.49
CA LEU A 56 -8.27 -9.95 1.97
C LEU A 56 -8.18 -8.61 2.69
N LEU A 57 -7.73 -8.62 3.94
CA LEU A 57 -7.56 -7.43 4.77
C LEU A 57 -6.14 -6.88 4.73
N TYR A 58 -5.27 -7.53 3.96
CA TYR A 58 -3.86 -7.22 3.92
C TYR A 58 -3.62 -6.04 2.98
N ALA A 59 -3.07 -4.98 3.50
CA ALA A 59 -2.71 -3.77 2.77
C ALA A 59 -1.25 -3.42 2.99
N ARG A 60 -0.64 -2.80 2.00
CA ARG A 60 0.71 -2.26 2.09
C ARG A 60 0.67 -0.76 2.11
N THR A 61 1.47 -0.16 2.97
CA THR A 61 1.65 1.29 3.03
C THR A 61 3.12 1.66 3.11
N THR A 62 3.38 2.95 2.92
CA THR A 62 4.71 3.52 3.05
C THR A 62 4.63 4.78 3.90
N GLN A 63 5.60 4.96 4.78
CA GLN A 63 5.75 6.13 5.62
C GLN A 63 7.11 6.76 5.38
N ASP A 64 7.14 8.00 4.92
CA ASP A 64 8.37 8.78 4.80
C ASP A 64 8.84 9.20 6.19
N LEU A 65 10.14 9.08 6.42
CA LEU A 65 10.73 9.42 7.70
C LEU A 65 11.26 10.86 7.70
N THR A 66 11.16 11.50 8.86
CA THR A 66 11.67 12.84 9.12
C THR A 66 12.89 12.77 10.05
N VAL A 67 13.91 13.58 9.77
CA VAL A 67 15.10 13.67 10.62
C VAL A 67 14.71 13.97 12.07
N GLY A 68 15.19 13.14 12.98
CA GLY A 68 14.99 13.32 14.42
C GLY A 68 13.63 12.85 14.96
N ASP A 69 12.66 12.54 14.11
CA ASP A 69 11.41 11.95 14.53
C ASP A 69 11.56 10.45 14.70
N ASN A 70 10.95 9.90 15.73
CA ASN A 70 11.01 8.46 16.01
C ASN A 70 9.65 7.77 16.03
N GLU A 71 8.54 8.50 16.00
CA GLU A 71 7.19 7.95 16.10
C GLU A 71 6.33 8.40 14.92
N TYR A 72 5.57 7.46 14.35
CA TYR A 72 4.76 7.66 13.15
C TYR A 72 3.41 6.99 13.32
N SER A 73 2.32 7.75 13.12
CA SER A 73 0.97 7.24 13.23
C SER A 73 0.66 6.18 12.18
N PHE A 74 -0.11 5.18 12.55
CA PHE A 74 -0.68 4.23 11.61
C PHE A 74 -1.78 4.87 10.75
N PRO A 75 -2.12 4.30 9.59
CA PRO A 75 -3.29 4.68 8.80
C PRO A 75 -4.59 4.60 9.62
N THR A 76 -5.59 5.38 9.25
CA THR A 76 -6.88 5.44 9.96
C THR A 76 -7.68 4.14 9.93
N ASP A 77 -7.44 3.30 8.91
CA ASP A 77 -8.01 1.96 8.75
C ASP A 77 -7.16 0.85 9.35
N PHE A 78 -6.14 1.19 10.13
CA PHE A 78 -5.23 0.24 10.75
C PHE A 78 -5.91 -0.61 11.80
N ARG A 79 -5.66 -1.91 11.76
CA ARG A 79 -6.06 -2.89 12.77
C ARG A 79 -4.87 -3.55 13.45
N LYS A 80 -3.94 -4.09 12.68
CA LYS A 80 -2.77 -4.80 13.17
C LYS A 80 -1.65 -4.77 12.14
N ALA A 81 -0.42 -4.47 12.55
CA ALA A 81 0.74 -4.56 11.65
C ALA A 81 1.26 -6.01 11.56
N ASP A 82 1.78 -6.35 10.40
CA ASP A 82 2.66 -7.51 10.25
C ASP A 82 4.09 -7.10 10.65
N MET A 83 4.52 -7.54 11.84
CA MET A 83 5.81 -7.15 12.45
C MET A 83 7.01 -7.56 11.60
N ASP A 84 6.86 -8.58 10.77
CA ASP A 84 7.92 -9.08 9.91
C ASP A 84 8.05 -8.35 8.58
N SER A 85 7.09 -7.47 8.26
CA SER A 85 7.00 -6.77 6.98
C SER A 85 7.73 -5.43 6.92
N PHE A 86 8.19 -4.88 8.03
CA PHE A 86 8.81 -3.56 8.07
C PHE A 86 10.16 -3.53 7.35
N VAL A 87 10.21 -2.76 6.25
CA VAL A 87 11.40 -2.61 5.41
C VAL A 87 11.74 -1.15 5.24
N LEU A 88 12.94 -0.78 5.67
CA LEU A 88 13.54 0.51 5.37
C LEU A 88 14.08 0.51 3.94
N LYS A 89 13.77 1.53 3.18
CA LYS A 89 14.24 1.73 1.80
C LYS A 89 14.58 3.20 1.54
N PRO A 90 15.37 3.51 0.50
CA PRO A 90 15.56 4.88 0.08
C PRO A 90 14.23 5.49 -0.35
N ARG A 91 14.00 6.73 0.05
CA ARG A 91 12.82 7.51 -0.34
C ARG A 91 12.87 7.84 -1.81
N GLU A 92 11.72 7.73 -2.48
CA GLU A 92 11.54 8.25 -3.83
C GLU A 92 11.41 9.78 -3.75
N LEU A 93 12.27 10.50 -4.50
CA LEU A 93 12.33 11.95 -4.44
C LEU A 93 11.47 12.64 -5.50
N VAL A 94 11.08 11.91 -6.53
CA VAL A 94 10.26 12.43 -7.62
C VAL A 94 8.79 12.38 -7.24
N THR A 95 8.12 13.51 -7.35
CA THR A 95 6.67 13.59 -7.17
C THR A 95 5.98 13.30 -8.49
N ASN A 96 4.93 12.47 -8.47
CA ASN A 96 4.19 12.06 -9.68
C ASN A 96 5.11 11.49 -10.77
N GLY A 97 6.09 10.68 -10.37
CA GLY A 97 7.02 10.05 -11.31
C GLY A 97 6.44 8.86 -12.09
N GLU A 98 5.28 8.34 -11.70
CA GLU A 98 4.55 7.24 -12.37
C GLU A 98 3.49 7.75 -13.36
N PHE A 99 3.25 9.05 -13.43
CA PHE A 99 2.30 9.71 -14.35
C PHE A 99 0.90 9.10 -14.39
N ALA A 100 0.40 8.55 -13.29
CA ALA A 100 -0.81 7.72 -13.28
C ALA A 100 -2.07 8.39 -13.84
N SER A 101 -2.21 9.71 -13.71
CA SER A 101 -3.40 10.46 -14.17
C SER A 101 -3.11 11.78 -14.88
N ASN A 102 -1.89 12.31 -14.73
CA ASN A 102 -1.49 13.61 -15.27
C ASN A 102 0.02 13.81 -15.18
N ILE A 103 0.51 14.98 -15.57
CA ILE A 103 1.91 15.41 -15.43
C ILE A 103 2.09 16.55 -14.41
N THR A 104 1.18 16.71 -13.47
CA THR A 104 1.34 17.72 -12.40
C THR A 104 2.64 17.48 -11.65
N SER A 105 3.23 18.53 -11.12
CA SER A 105 4.57 18.56 -10.52
C SER A 105 5.74 18.53 -11.52
N TRP A 106 5.48 18.29 -12.80
CA TRP A 106 6.47 18.47 -13.85
C TRP A 106 6.24 19.77 -14.59
N THR A 107 7.30 20.54 -14.76
CA THR A 107 7.25 21.86 -15.41
C THR A 107 7.79 21.74 -16.82
N THR A 108 7.18 22.46 -17.76
CA THR A 108 7.67 22.55 -19.13
C THR A 108 9.05 23.19 -19.18
N GLY A 109 10.00 22.50 -19.78
CA GLY A 109 11.35 23.01 -20.01
C GLY A 109 11.51 23.61 -21.38
N ASP A 110 11.07 22.92 -22.41
CA ASP A 110 11.02 23.35 -23.81
C ASP A 110 9.91 22.62 -24.53
N GLY A 111 9.44 23.15 -25.65
CA GLY A 111 8.35 22.55 -26.42
C GLY A 111 7.04 22.46 -25.66
N SER A 112 6.30 21.37 -25.89
CA SER A 112 4.99 21.13 -25.28
C SER A 112 4.88 19.69 -24.76
N PRO A 113 5.48 19.37 -23.62
CA PRO A 113 5.28 18.07 -22.99
C PRO A 113 3.81 17.85 -22.65
N SER A 114 3.31 16.65 -22.84
CA SER A 114 1.90 16.33 -22.64
C SER A 114 1.71 15.02 -21.88
N TYR A 115 0.50 14.83 -21.37
CA TYR A 115 0.08 13.58 -20.76
C TYR A 115 -0.57 12.67 -21.79
N THR A 116 -0.25 11.38 -21.76
CA THR A 116 -1.00 10.37 -22.50
C THR A 116 -1.53 9.30 -21.54
N SER A 117 -2.79 8.92 -21.70
CA SER A 117 -3.46 7.90 -20.88
C SER A 117 -3.13 6.45 -21.34
N SER A 118 -2.22 6.27 -22.28
CA SER A 118 -1.81 4.96 -22.77
C SER A 118 -1.10 4.17 -21.66
N GLY A 119 -1.46 2.92 -21.45
CA GLY A 119 -0.97 2.10 -20.34
C GLY A 119 -1.49 2.59 -18.98
N ASN A 120 -0.57 2.83 -18.04
CA ASN A 120 -0.89 3.40 -16.72
C ASN A 120 -0.76 4.93 -16.67
N GLY A 121 -0.63 5.59 -17.83
CA GLY A 121 -0.30 7.00 -17.97
C GLY A 121 1.20 7.20 -18.26
N ARG A 122 1.52 8.27 -19.01
CA ARG A 122 2.89 8.58 -19.44
C ARG A 122 3.09 10.07 -19.65
N LEU A 123 4.33 10.51 -19.44
CA LEU A 123 4.81 11.81 -19.92
C LEU A 123 5.25 11.65 -21.39
N ASN A 124 4.56 12.31 -22.30
CA ASN A 124 4.93 12.36 -23.72
C ASN A 124 5.83 13.56 -23.97
N LEU A 125 7.03 13.27 -24.49
CA LEU A 125 8.00 14.25 -24.96
C LEU A 125 8.08 14.13 -26.48
N ASN A 126 7.55 15.11 -27.21
CA ASN A 126 7.60 15.19 -28.65
C ASN A 126 8.30 16.48 -29.04
N ASP A 127 9.60 16.40 -29.36
CA ASP A 127 10.48 17.56 -29.49
C ASP A 127 10.28 18.55 -28.32
N ALA A 128 10.34 17.98 -27.10
CA ALA A 128 9.96 18.68 -25.88
C ALA A 128 10.81 18.25 -24.68
N ALA A 129 10.75 19.08 -23.66
CA ALA A 129 11.43 18.81 -22.39
C ALA A 129 10.53 19.11 -21.19
N ALA A 130 10.73 18.35 -20.13
CA ALA A 130 10.09 18.58 -18.84
C ALA A 130 11.11 18.45 -17.70
N TYR A 131 10.89 19.18 -16.61
CA TYR A 131 11.77 19.11 -15.46
C TYR A 131 11.01 19.13 -14.13
N GLN A 132 11.69 18.65 -13.11
CA GLN A 132 11.23 18.76 -11.72
C GLN A 132 12.40 19.11 -10.80
N ALA A 133 12.14 19.96 -9.81
CA ALA A 133 13.08 20.25 -8.72
C ALA A 133 12.87 19.20 -7.60
N ILE A 134 13.95 18.63 -7.10
CA ILE A 134 13.97 17.68 -5.99
C ILE A 134 14.93 18.15 -4.89
N ASN A 135 14.59 17.82 -3.64
CA ASN A 135 15.48 18.10 -2.52
C ASN A 135 16.58 17.01 -2.46
N THR A 136 17.81 17.44 -2.38
CA THR A 136 18.98 16.58 -2.35
C THR A 136 19.94 16.97 -1.21
N THR A 137 20.73 16.01 -0.74
CA THR A 137 21.81 16.27 0.22
C THR A 137 23.13 16.46 -0.54
N VAL A 138 23.81 17.58 -0.28
CA VAL A 138 25.08 17.92 -0.95
C VAL A 138 26.12 16.80 -0.78
N ASN A 139 26.86 16.52 -1.83
CA ASN A 139 27.89 15.46 -1.90
C ASN A 139 27.35 14.03 -1.73
N LYS A 140 26.05 13.83 -1.91
CA LYS A 140 25.46 12.49 -1.95
C LYS A 140 25.15 12.07 -3.38
N THR A 141 25.28 10.77 -3.63
CA THR A 141 25.04 10.19 -4.95
C THR A 141 23.63 9.63 -5.04
N TYR A 142 22.94 9.93 -6.12
CA TYR A 142 21.58 9.53 -6.42
C TYR A 142 21.54 8.66 -7.66
N LYS A 143 20.69 7.65 -7.65
CA LYS A 143 20.35 6.82 -8.80
C LYS A 143 19.11 7.38 -9.48
N ILE A 144 19.21 7.58 -10.79
CA ILE A 144 18.07 7.90 -11.67
C ILE A 144 17.72 6.63 -12.43
N GLN A 145 16.45 6.28 -12.43
CA GLN A 145 15.89 5.23 -13.25
C GLN A 145 14.72 5.79 -14.04
N VAL A 146 14.80 5.71 -15.36
CA VAL A 146 13.74 6.18 -16.27
C VAL A 146 13.35 5.03 -17.17
N ARG A 147 12.05 4.72 -17.22
CA ARG A 147 11.51 3.80 -18.22
C ARG A 147 10.96 4.58 -19.38
N VAL A 148 11.45 4.29 -20.56
CA VAL A 148 11.12 5.00 -21.81
C VAL A 148 10.56 4.02 -22.80
N LEU A 149 9.51 4.44 -23.50
CA LEU A 149 8.93 3.76 -24.66
C LEU A 149 9.09 4.66 -25.88
N SER A 150 9.48 4.08 -27.01
CA SER A 150 9.53 4.81 -28.27
C SER A 150 8.37 4.35 -29.16
N PRO A 151 7.39 5.18 -29.46
CA PRO A 151 6.33 4.84 -30.39
C PRO A 151 6.83 4.74 -31.83
N ASN A 152 7.98 5.35 -32.15
CA ASN A 152 8.60 5.40 -33.46
C ASN A 152 9.95 4.69 -33.50
N SER A 153 10.30 4.09 -34.62
CA SER A 153 11.51 3.29 -34.82
C SER A 153 12.81 4.11 -34.98
N SER A 154 12.84 5.38 -34.63
CA SER A 154 14.02 6.23 -34.79
C SER A 154 15.02 6.07 -33.66
N THR A 155 16.29 5.95 -33.98
CA THR A 155 17.44 5.83 -33.06
C THR A 155 17.82 7.19 -32.50
N THR A 156 17.07 7.68 -31.54
CA THR A 156 17.41 8.91 -30.82
C THR A 156 17.46 8.66 -29.33
N GLY A 157 18.09 9.52 -28.58
CA GLY A 157 18.31 9.34 -27.16
C GLY A 157 17.45 10.27 -26.32
N LEU A 158 17.06 9.81 -25.13
CA LEU A 158 16.61 10.66 -24.07
C LEU A 158 17.82 11.39 -23.48
N ILE A 159 17.80 12.71 -23.46
CA ILE A 159 18.79 13.52 -22.77
C ILE A 159 18.33 13.67 -21.31
N ILE A 160 19.19 13.30 -20.38
CA ILE A 160 18.99 13.48 -18.94
C ILE A 160 20.03 14.48 -18.46
N ARG A 161 19.56 15.61 -17.96
CA ARG A 161 20.41 16.63 -17.33
C ARG A 161 20.05 16.78 -15.86
N VAL A 162 21.07 17.01 -15.04
CA VAL A 162 20.87 17.36 -13.63
C VAL A 162 21.78 18.53 -13.28
N GLY A 163 21.18 19.56 -12.72
CA GLY A 163 21.92 20.76 -12.34
C GLY A 163 21.29 21.49 -11.17
N THR A 164 21.87 22.63 -10.84
CA THR A 164 21.38 23.54 -9.77
C THR A 164 20.28 24.48 -10.24
N SER A 165 19.96 24.43 -11.53
CA SER A 165 18.86 25.18 -12.17
C SER A 165 18.20 24.31 -13.25
N ALA A 166 17.02 24.70 -13.71
CA ALA A 166 16.34 24.03 -14.82
C ALA A 166 17.21 24.01 -16.07
N GLY A 167 17.41 22.84 -16.68
CA GLY A 167 18.27 22.63 -17.83
C GLY A 167 19.79 22.67 -17.54
N GLY A 168 20.17 22.91 -16.28
CA GLY A 168 21.57 22.90 -15.86
C GLY A 168 22.21 21.50 -16.00
N THR A 169 23.54 21.49 -16.19
CA THR A 169 24.34 20.30 -16.49
C THR A 169 25.43 20.02 -15.46
N GLN A 170 25.44 20.75 -14.34
CA GLN A 170 26.55 20.75 -13.38
C GLN A 170 26.78 19.38 -12.74
N ASN A 171 25.72 18.58 -12.55
CA ASN A 171 25.80 17.29 -11.87
C ASN A 171 25.73 16.11 -12.86
N LEU A 172 25.02 16.26 -13.97
CA LEU A 172 24.90 15.24 -15.01
C LEU A 172 24.50 15.86 -16.35
N ASN A 173 25.07 15.38 -17.43
CA ASN A 173 24.61 15.61 -18.80
C ASN A 173 24.89 14.34 -19.61
N THR A 174 23.88 13.57 -19.90
CA THR A 174 24.02 12.32 -20.63
C THR A 174 22.89 12.12 -21.62
N THR A 175 23.22 11.52 -22.76
CA THR A 175 22.25 11.07 -23.74
C THR A 175 22.18 9.54 -23.66
N GLN A 176 21.01 9.03 -23.32
CA GLN A 176 20.77 7.59 -23.25
C GLN A 176 20.10 7.16 -24.55
N ALA A 177 20.79 6.32 -25.33
CA ALA A 177 20.23 5.83 -26.59
C ALA A 177 18.99 4.96 -26.35
N VAL A 178 17.89 5.29 -27.03
CA VAL A 178 16.65 4.52 -27.00
C VAL A 178 16.51 3.85 -28.37
N THR A 179 17.02 2.63 -28.48
CA THR A 179 17.00 1.86 -29.72
C THR A 179 15.85 0.86 -29.72
N ASN A 180 14.84 1.13 -30.55
CA ASN A 180 13.77 0.20 -30.97
C ASN A 180 13.04 -0.55 -29.83
N PHE A 181 12.25 0.15 -29.02
CA PHE A 181 11.63 -0.44 -27.85
C PHE A 181 10.08 -0.42 -27.89
N ARG A 182 9.48 -1.45 -28.45
CA ARG A 182 8.05 -1.74 -28.24
C ARG A 182 7.75 -2.15 -26.79
N GLU A 183 8.74 -2.69 -26.06
CA GLU A 183 8.58 -3.19 -24.69
C GLU A 183 9.10 -2.22 -23.62
N GLY A 184 9.70 -1.10 -24.02
CA GLY A 184 10.28 -0.10 -23.13
C GLY A 184 11.70 -0.43 -22.64
N ALA A 185 12.55 0.61 -22.58
CA ALA A 185 13.90 0.54 -22.02
C ALA A 185 13.93 1.13 -20.62
N ILE A 186 14.68 0.50 -19.73
CA ILE A 186 15.00 1.06 -18.42
C ILE A 186 16.40 1.68 -18.49
N LEU A 187 16.44 3.00 -18.43
CA LEU A 187 17.66 3.77 -18.42
C LEU A 187 18.09 3.99 -16.96
N ASN A 188 19.33 3.67 -16.65
CA ASN A 188 19.89 3.85 -15.31
C ASN A 188 21.12 4.74 -15.40
N THR A 189 21.16 5.77 -14.58
CA THR A 189 22.33 6.65 -14.43
C THR A 189 22.45 7.13 -12.99
N THR A 190 23.53 7.78 -12.65
CA THR A 190 23.77 8.34 -11.31
C THR A 190 24.30 9.75 -11.41
N PHE A 191 24.05 10.56 -10.39
CA PHE A 191 24.67 11.88 -10.23
C PHE A 191 25.01 12.14 -8.77
N THR A 192 25.98 13.02 -8.54
CA THR A 192 26.31 13.53 -7.21
C THR A 192 25.78 14.94 -7.08
N ALA A 193 24.97 15.20 -6.06
CA ALA A 193 24.36 16.50 -5.87
C ALA A 193 25.40 17.53 -5.39
N SER A 194 25.46 18.68 -6.07
CA SER A 194 26.30 19.83 -5.67
C SER A 194 25.55 20.88 -4.86
N ALA A 195 24.23 20.79 -4.75
CA ALA A 195 23.36 21.70 -4.03
C ALA A 195 22.26 20.95 -3.27
N GLN A 196 21.54 21.65 -2.38
CA GLN A 196 20.39 21.10 -1.65
C GLN A 196 19.15 20.91 -2.53
N THR A 197 19.10 21.59 -3.69
CA THR A 197 18.06 21.40 -4.70
C THR A 197 18.73 21.03 -6.02
N SER A 198 18.27 19.92 -6.61
CA SER A 198 18.68 19.49 -7.94
C SER A 198 17.49 19.52 -8.89
N TYR A 199 17.72 20.00 -10.10
CA TYR A 199 16.73 20.02 -11.16
C TYR A 199 16.99 18.86 -12.11
N ILE A 200 16.01 17.97 -12.21
CA ILE A 200 16.05 16.84 -13.13
C ILE A 200 15.34 17.26 -14.41
N TYR A 201 16.04 17.26 -15.51
CA TYR A 201 15.57 17.71 -16.81
C TYR A 201 15.64 16.56 -17.80
N LEU A 202 14.48 16.23 -18.41
CA LEU A 202 14.31 15.19 -19.41
C LEU A 202 13.96 15.85 -20.74
N GLU A 203 14.68 15.52 -21.79
CA GLU A 203 14.48 16.12 -23.11
C GLU A 203 14.56 15.06 -24.21
N ALA A 204 13.63 15.12 -25.14
CA ALA A 204 13.58 14.29 -26.34
C ALA A 204 13.65 15.19 -27.59
N PRO A 205 14.86 15.60 -28.04
CA PRO A 205 14.99 16.52 -29.15
C PRO A 205 14.66 15.81 -30.47
N SER A 206 13.82 16.46 -31.29
CA SER A 206 13.44 16.02 -32.63
C SER A 206 12.78 14.62 -32.74
N VAL A 207 12.30 14.09 -31.60
CA VAL A 207 11.63 12.77 -31.56
C VAL A 207 10.51 12.72 -30.54
N GLN A 208 9.66 11.74 -30.69
CA GLN A 208 8.64 11.40 -29.72
C GLN A 208 9.12 10.26 -28.83
N LEU A 209 9.17 10.51 -27.53
CA LEU A 209 9.41 9.51 -26.50
C LEU A 209 8.30 9.58 -25.45
N ASP A 210 7.85 8.43 -24.98
CA ASP A 210 6.93 8.31 -23.87
C ASP A 210 7.71 7.84 -22.63
N VAL A 211 7.69 8.62 -21.56
CA VAL A 211 8.27 8.26 -20.28
C VAL A 211 7.18 7.63 -19.41
N ASP A 212 7.37 6.36 -19.07
CA ASP A 212 6.41 5.57 -18.29
C ASP A 212 6.57 5.82 -16.78
N TYR A 213 7.84 5.91 -16.34
CA TYR A 213 8.13 6.36 -14.99
C TYR A 213 9.53 6.99 -14.87
N VAL A 214 9.67 7.83 -13.85
CA VAL A 214 10.94 8.39 -13.38
C VAL A 214 11.06 8.13 -11.89
N ARG A 215 12.14 7.49 -11.48
CA ARG A 215 12.44 7.20 -10.08
C ARG A 215 13.82 7.71 -9.73
N ILE A 216 13.92 8.44 -8.63
CA ILE A 216 15.19 8.99 -8.16
C ILE A 216 15.28 8.76 -6.65
N SER A 217 16.30 8.07 -6.27
CA SER A 217 16.57 7.78 -4.87
C SER A 217 18.06 7.78 -4.57
N ARG A 218 18.40 7.92 -3.31
CA ARG A 218 19.76 7.94 -2.83
C ARG A 218 20.42 6.57 -2.97
N SER A 219 21.58 6.51 -3.59
CA SER A 219 22.23 5.24 -3.96
C SER A 219 22.96 4.54 -2.81
N ASP A 220 23.39 5.29 -1.77
CA ASP A 220 24.10 4.75 -0.60
C ASP A 220 23.16 4.21 0.49
N ILE A 221 21.85 4.37 0.32
CA ILE A 221 20.84 3.82 1.22
C ILE A 221 20.46 2.42 0.73
N ALA A 222 20.84 1.40 1.49
CA ALA A 222 20.43 0.02 1.20
C ALA A 222 19.05 -0.28 1.73
N THR A 223 18.24 -1.01 0.96
CA THR A 223 17.00 -1.61 1.43
C THR A 223 17.29 -2.68 2.46
N ARG A 224 16.66 -2.60 3.64
CA ARG A 224 16.84 -3.55 4.74
C ARG A 224 15.58 -3.79 5.53
N LYS A 225 15.42 -4.99 6.07
CA LYS A 225 14.36 -5.31 7.02
C LYS A 225 14.70 -4.67 8.38
N LEU A 226 13.71 -4.05 9.01
CA LEU A 226 13.83 -3.57 10.39
C LEU A 226 13.58 -4.72 11.36
N THR A 227 14.32 -4.76 12.45
CA THR A 227 14.13 -5.76 13.50
C THR A 227 13.07 -5.28 14.47
N TYR A 228 12.01 -6.07 14.64
CA TYR A 228 11.01 -5.78 15.65
C TYR A 228 11.60 -5.97 17.06
N VAL A 229 11.31 -5.01 17.95
CA VAL A 229 11.61 -5.07 19.39
C VAL A 229 10.33 -4.74 20.15
N THR A 230 10.15 -5.36 21.31
CA THR A 230 9.03 -5.01 22.18
C THR A 230 9.24 -3.61 22.77
N TYR A 231 8.14 -2.91 23.08
CA TYR A 231 8.21 -1.56 23.65
C TYR A 231 9.03 -1.52 24.96
N ASP A 232 8.88 -2.53 25.81
CA ASP A 232 9.67 -2.64 27.06
C ASP A 232 11.17 -2.81 26.79
N SER A 233 11.53 -3.61 25.80
CA SER A 233 12.93 -3.75 25.37
C SER A 233 13.50 -2.46 24.80
N PHE A 234 12.69 -1.71 24.04
CA PHE A 234 13.06 -0.37 23.56
C PHE A 234 13.31 0.58 24.72
N LEU A 235 12.40 0.64 25.70
CA LEU A 235 12.53 1.52 26.89
C LEU A 235 13.82 1.25 27.67
N GLN A 236 14.17 -0.01 27.84
CA GLN A 236 15.35 -0.42 28.62
C GLN A 236 16.67 -0.17 27.88
N ASN A 237 16.73 -0.46 26.60
CA ASN A 237 17.99 -0.56 25.87
C ASN A 237 18.26 0.60 24.91
N ASN A 238 17.23 1.27 24.39
CA ASN A 238 17.36 2.23 23.29
C ASN A 238 16.88 3.64 23.66
N LYS A 239 15.82 3.76 24.43
CA LYS A 239 15.26 5.06 24.81
C LYS A 239 16.29 6.01 25.45
N PRO A 240 17.16 5.60 26.36
CA PRO A 240 18.16 6.50 26.94
C PRO A 240 19.08 7.16 25.93
N THR A 241 19.32 6.50 24.79
CA THR A 241 20.14 7.04 23.70
C THR A 241 19.32 7.90 22.76
N ASP A 242 18.07 7.52 22.50
CA ASP A 242 17.18 8.21 21.56
C ASP A 242 16.56 9.49 22.16
N ASP A 243 16.33 9.54 23.48
CA ASP A 243 15.74 10.72 24.16
C ASP A 243 16.71 11.91 24.31
N THR A 244 17.99 11.70 24.08
CA THR A 244 18.91 12.83 24.01
C THR A 244 18.63 13.56 22.69
N ASN A 245 18.11 14.77 22.73
CA ASN A 245 17.93 15.63 21.53
C ASN A 245 19.27 16.00 20.86
N ASN A 246 20.19 15.08 20.88
CA ASN A 246 21.52 15.22 20.29
C ASN A 246 21.54 14.56 18.91
N SER A 247 21.63 15.40 17.89
CA SER A 247 21.69 14.95 16.48
C SER A 247 22.86 13.99 16.18
N SER A 248 23.86 13.95 17.07
CA SER A 248 24.98 12.98 16.95
C SER A 248 24.52 11.53 17.14
N ASN A 249 23.38 11.30 17.78
CA ASN A 249 22.80 9.98 17.99
C ASN A 249 21.88 9.54 16.83
N TYR A 250 21.58 10.45 15.90
CA TYR A 250 20.75 10.14 14.75
C TYR A 250 21.53 9.27 13.79
N SER A 251 20.91 8.22 13.31
CA SER A 251 21.57 7.26 12.43
C SER A 251 20.56 6.59 11.50
N VAL A 252 21.00 5.58 10.77
CA VAL A 252 20.12 4.74 9.95
C VAL A 252 19.26 3.88 10.88
N PRO A 253 17.92 3.94 10.79
CA PRO A 253 17.03 3.10 11.58
C PRO A 253 17.30 1.61 11.37
N LEU A 254 17.32 0.85 12.48
CA LEU A 254 17.57 -0.60 12.47
C LEU A 254 16.43 -1.38 13.11
N ARG A 255 15.67 -0.73 13.99
CA ARG A 255 14.64 -1.38 14.82
C ARG A 255 13.32 -0.67 14.64
N VAL A 256 12.24 -1.43 14.83
CA VAL A 256 10.86 -0.93 14.89
C VAL A 256 10.21 -1.48 16.16
N TYR A 257 9.40 -0.65 16.80
CA TYR A 257 8.57 -1.03 17.94
C TYR A 257 7.16 -0.46 17.75
N ILE A 258 6.19 -1.01 18.47
CA ILE A 258 4.81 -0.50 18.45
C ILE A 258 4.51 0.12 19.81
N LEU A 259 3.85 1.26 19.82
CA LEU A 259 3.39 1.90 21.05
C LEU A 259 2.32 1.02 21.72
N PRO A 260 2.23 1.04 23.08
CA PRO A 260 1.29 0.19 23.81
C PRO A 260 -0.19 0.41 23.45
N ASP A 261 -0.54 1.61 23.02
CA ASP A 261 -1.90 1.96 22.58
C ASP A 261 -2.20 1.57 21.12
N HIS A 262 -1.21 1.02 20.42
CA HIS A 262 -1.28 0.65 18.99
C HIS A 262 -1.64 1.81 18.05
N SER A 263 -1.50 3.07 18.47
CA SER A 263 -1.77 4.26 17.64
C SER A 263 -0.67 4.56 16.63
N ALA A 264 0.56 4.17 16.95
CA ALA A 264 1.75 4.50 16.18
C ALA A 264 2.81 3.39 16.28
N PHE A 265 3.73 3.41 15.35
CA PHE A 265 4.98 2.66 15.45
C PHE A 265 6.14 3.61 15.67
N GLY A 266 7.15 3.14 16.35
CA GLY A 266 8.40 3.87 16.53
C GLY A 266 9.57 3.18 15.86
N ILE A 267 10.61 3.95 15.57
CA ILE A 267 11.86 3.47 14.98
C ILE A 267 13.05 3.89 15.84
N SER A 268 14.10 3.08 15.83
CA SER A 268 15.34 3.35 16.57
C SER A 268 16.57 2.84 15.79
N PRO A 269 17.69 3.61 15.76
CA PRO A 269 17.81 5.00 16.16
C PRO A 269 17.00 5.96 15.31
N ARG A 270 16.85 7.22 15.76
CA ARG A 270 16.18 8.28 14.98
C ARG A 270 16.86 8.51 13.64
N PRO A 271 16.11 8.81 12.57
CA PRO A 271 16.67 9.04 11.24
C PRO A 271 17.62 10.23 11.20
N ASN A 272 18.73 10.07 10.53
CA ASN A 272 19.69 11.15 10.26
C ASN A 272 19.46 11.86 8.92
N THR A 273 18.47 11.46 8.16
CA THR A 273 18.10 12.08 6.88
C THR A 273 16.61 11.88 6.59
N ASN A 274 16.02 12.82 5.82
CA ASN A 274 14.63 12.73 5.32
C ASN A 274 14.50 11.81 4.09
N GLU A 275 15.57 11.12 3.69
CA GLU A 275 15.62 10.31 2.48
C GLU A 275 15.36 8.82 2.72
N PHE A 276 14.76 8.51 3.87
CA PHE A 276 14.28 7.18 4.20
C PHE A 276 12.76 7.08 4.07
N THR A 277 12.29 5.92 3.64
CA THR A 277 10.90 5.51 3.68
C THR A 277 10.81 4.13 4.31
N VAL A 278 9.86 3.92 5.20
CA VAL A 278 9.50 2.59 5.71
C VAL A 278 8.29 2.09 4.95
N SER A 279 8.39 0.89 4.41
CA SER A 279 7.26 0.14 3.84
C SER A 279 6.89 -0.97 4.79
N TYR A 280 5.60 -1.13 5.07
CA TYR A 280 5.11 -2.21 5.90
C TYR A 280 3.73 -2.66 5.46
N ASP A 281 3.39 -3.88 5.83
CA ASP A 281 2.11 -4.49 5.56
C ASP A 281 1.30 -4.54 6.87
N TYR A 282 -0.02 -4.39 6.74
CA TYR A 282 -0.92 -4.38 7.87
C TYR A 282 -2.29 -4.92 7.50
N TYR A 283 -3.06 -5.33 8.50
CA TYR A 283 -4.46 -5.70 8.33
C TYR A 283 -5.33 -4.47 8.56
N THR A 284 -6.27 -4.24 7.64
CA THR A 284 -7.19 -3.11 7.69
C THR A 284 -8.42 -3.43 8.53
N THR A 285 -9.08 -2.38 9.05
CA THR A 285 -10.45 -2.46 9.54
C THR A 285 -11.40 -2.29 8.38
N HIS A 286 -12.63 -2.77 8.54
CA HIS A 286 -13.71 -2.47 7.61
C HIS A 286 -14.28 -1.08 7.88
N THR A 287 -14.52 -0.31 6.81
CA THR A 287 -15.28 0.93 6.87
C THR A 287 -16.76 0.63 6.62
N ASP A 288 -17.64 1.17 7.47
CA ASP A 288 -19.07 0.97 7.33
C ASP A 288 -19.60 1.45 5.97
N LEU A 289 -20.44 0.63 5.37
CA LEU A 289 -21.16 1.00 4.16
C LEU A 289 -22.19 2.07 4.51
N SER A 290 -22.25 3.16 3.74
CA SER A 290 -23.13 4.31 4.00
C SER A 290 -24.06 4.62 2.84
N ALA A 291 -23.53 4.70 1.62
CA ALA A 291 -24.27 4.99 0.41
C ALA A 291 -24.79 3.72 -0.27
N HIS A 292 -25.92 3.83 -0.97
CA HIS A 292 -26.55 2.70 -1.68
C HIS A 292 -25.62 1.99 -2.68
N GLY A 293 -24.66 2.73 -3.25
CA GLY A 293 -23.69 2.25 -4.23
C GLY A 293 -22.40 1.71 -3.65
N ASP A 294 -22.20 1.79 -2.32
CA ASP A 294 -20.97 1.30 -1.68
C ASP A 294 -20.84 -0.21 -1.90
N ASN A 295 -19.63 -0.62 -2.23
CA ASN A 295 -19.32 -2.01 -2.48
C ASN A 295 -18.78 -2.68 -1.20
N MET A 296 -19.16 -3.93 -0.98
CA MET A 296 -18.55 -4.72 0.08
C MET A 296 -17.06 -5.01 -0.25
N SER A 297 -16.23 -5.05 0.77
CA SER A 297 -14.81 -5.39 0.65
C SER A 297 -14.55 -6.89 0.47
N LEU A 298 -15.54 -7.75 0.79
CA LEU A 298 -15.47 -9.19 0.55
C LEU A 298 -15.82 -9.52 -0.91
N PRO A 299 -15.22 -10.56 -1.53
CA PRO A 299 -15.60 -11.03 -2.87
C PRO A 299 -17.07 -11.44 -2.95
N ASP A 300 -17.70 -11.20 -4.11
CA ASP A 300 -19.14 -11.46 -4.35
C ASP A 300 -19.60 -12.88 -3.97
N ARG A 301 -18.73 -13.87 -4.05
CA ARG A 301 -19.03 -15.26 -3.65
C ARG A 301 -19.41 -15.41 -2.17
N PHE A 302 -18.98 -14.47 -1.32
CA PHE A 302 -19.27 -14.47 0.12
C PHE A 302 -20.43 -13.55 0.52
N ARG A 303 -21.15 -12.95 -0.43
CA ARG A 303 -22.29 -12.07 -0.15
C ARG A 303 -23.35 -12.73 0.74
N THR A 304 -23.59 -14.03 0.52
CA THR A 304 -24.59 -14.77 1.29
C THR A 304 -24.19 -14.95 2.76
N LEU A 305 -22.90 -14.87 3.08
CA LEU A 305 -22.41 -14.91 4.45
C LEU A 305 -22.86 -13.65 5.23
N ILE A 306 -22.76 -12.48 4.60
CA ILE A 306 -23.23 -11.21 5.18
C ILE A 306 -24.74 -11.22 5.33
N VAL A 307 -25.48 -11.71 4.31
CA VAL A 307 -26.93 -11.81 4.33
C VAL A 307 -27.40 -12.71 5.47
N ASP A 308 -26.80 -13.88 5.67
CA ASP A 308 -27.18 -14.80 6.74
C ASP A 308 -26.92 -14.20 8.12
N ARG A 309 -25.82 -13.48 8.31
CA ARG A 309 -25.55 -12.80 9.58
C ARG A 309 -26.53 -11.65 9.85
N ALA A 310 -26.85 -10.86 8.83
CA ALA A 310 -27.86 -9.80 8.94
C ALA A 310 -29.27 -10.39 9.23
N LYS A 311 -29.63 -11.51 8.61
CA LYS A 311 -30.87 -12.25 8.92
C LYS A 311 -30.92 -12.68 10.39
N TYR A 312 -29.83 -13.25 10.90
CA TYR A 312 -29.75 -13.62 12.31
C TYR A 312 -30.16 -12.46 13.22
N TYR A 313 -29.55 -11.29 13.03
CA TYR A 313 -29.90 -10.11 13.84
C TYR A 313 -31.36 -9.64 13.64
N THR A 314 -31.85 -9.74 12.41
CA THR A 314 -33.23 -9.33 12.11
C THR A 314 -34.25 -10.27 12.74
N TYR A 315 -34.03 -11.59 12.73
CA TYR A 315 -34.90 -12.54 13.41
C TYR A 315 -34.82 -12.38 14.93
N MET A 316 -33.66 -12.08 15.49
CA MET A 316 -33.54 -11.75 16.92
C MET A 316 -34.35 -10.49 17.28
N LEU A 317 -34.31 -9.44 16.44
CA LEU A 317 -35.11 -8.23 16.61
C LEU A 317 -36.64 -8.55 16.58
N ARG A 318 -37.04 -9.52 15.76
CA ARG A 318 -38.43 -9.97 15.63
C ARG A 318 -38.85 -10.99 16.68
N SER A 319 -38.01 -11.30 17.65
CA SER A 319 -38.23 -12.33 18.67
C SER A 319 -38.53 -13.73 18.08
N ASP A 320 -37.89 -14.06 16.96
CA ASP A 320 -37.98 -15.36 16.29
C ASP A 320 -36.68 -16.15 16.45
N PRO A 321 -36.48 -16.84 17.59
CA PRO A 321 -35.24 -17.51 17.88
C PRO A 321 -35.01 -18.75 17.00
N GLN A 322 -36.04 -19.38 16.46
CA GLN A 322 -35.89 -20.59 15.63
C GLN A 322 -35.24 -20.26 14.29
N HIS A 323 -35.76 -19.26 13.58
CA HIS A 323 -35.15 -18.79 12.33
C HIS A 323 -33.80 -18.12 12.55
N ALA A 324 -33.59 -17.44 13.67
CA ALA A 324 -32.29 -16.90 14.04
C ALA A 324 -31.23 -18.01 14.18
N GLN A 325 -31.53 -19.13 14.87
CA GLN A 325 -30.60 -20.25 15.01
C GLN A 325 -30.25 -20.91 13.66
N LEU A 326 -31.25 -21.01 12.75
CA LEU A 326 -31.00 -21.54 11.40
C LEU A 326 -30.04 -20.61 10.61
N ALA A 327 -30.28 -19.31 10.67
CA ALA A 327 -29.42 -18.33 10.00
C ALA A 327 -27.98 -18.32 10.57
N ASP A 328 -27.83 -18.46 11.89
CA ASP A 328 -26.51 -18.55 12.53
C ASP A 328 -25.77 -19.83 12.12
N ARG A 329 -26.47 -20.99 12.08
CA ARG A 329 -25.87 -22.25 11.62
C ARG A 329 -25.37 -22.15 10.18
N ASP A 330 -26.13 -21.53 9.29
CA ASP A 330 -25.76 -21.34 7.90
C ASP A 330 -24.58 -20.35 7.79
N PHE A 331 -24.58 -19.29 8.58
CA PHE A 331 -23.46 -18.38 8.72
C PHE A 331 -22.18 -19.10 9.15
N GLN A 332 -22.22 -19.89 10.24
CA GLN A 332 -21.03 -20.62 10.74
C GLN A 332 -20.47 -21.61 9.72
N ARG A 333 -21.36 -22.29 8.98
CA ARG A 333 -20.95 -23.20 7.90
C ARG A 333 -20.18 -22.44 6.79
N LYS A 334 -20.73 -21.33 6.33
CA LYS A 334 -20.11 -20.50 5.27
C LYS A 334 -18.85 -19.81 5.75
N LEU A 335 -18.80 -19.41 7.01
CA LEU A 335 -17.61 -18.81 7.61
C LEU A 335 -16.43 -19.79 7.66
N ARG A 336 -16.69 -21.07 7.94
CA ARG A 336 -15.66 -22.11 7.87
C ARG A 336 -15.12 -22.26 6.43
N LEU A 337 -15.98 -22.20 5.42
CA LEU A 337 -15.56 -22.25 4.02
C LEU A 337 -14.68 -21.04 3.67
N LEU A 338 -15.05 -19.84 4.12
CA LEU A 338 -14.22 -18.64 3.96
C LEU A 338 -12.83 -18.85 4.58
N LYS A 339 -12.77 -19.33 5.84
CA LYS A 339 -11.51 -19.59 6.52
C LYS A 339 -10.64 -20.59 5.76
N VAL A 340 -11.23 -21.65 5.23
CA VAL A 340 -10.51 -22.66 4.45
C VAL A 340 -10.00 -22.11 3.12
N ASP A 341 -10.80 -21.30 2.42
CA ASP A 341 -10.42 -20.71 1.13
C ASP A 341 -9.20 -19.77 1.25
N TYR A 342 -9.09 -19.09 2.40
CA TYR A 342 -8.02 -18.12 2.66
C TYR A 342 -6.93 -18.65 3.62
N ALA A 343 -7.08 -19.88 4.16
CA ALA A 343 -5.99 -20.50 4.89
C ALA A 343 -4.77 -20.65 3.96
N THR A 344 -3.66 -20.08 4.35
CA THR A 344 -2.43 -20.20 3.58
C THR A 344 -1.95 -21.65 3.65
N LYS A 345 -1.74 -22.29 2.50
CA LYS A 345 -1.21 -23.67 2.41
C LYS A 345 0.11 -23.86 3.17
N ASN A 346 0.87 -22.77 3.37
CA ASN A 346 2.14 -22.82 4.10
C ASN A 346 1.97 -23.03 5.61
N ASP A 347 0.92 -22.53 6.22
CA ASP A 347 0.65 -22.77 7.64
C ASP A 347 0.17 -24.20 7.87
N TYR A 348 -0.54 -24.76 6.89
CA TYR A 348 -0.99 -26.16 6.95
C TYR A 348 0.18 -27.15 6.74
N MET A 349 1.12 -26.82 5.85
CA MET A 349 2.33 -27.64 5.65
C MET A 349 3.33 -27.58 6.81
N ARG A 350 3.40 -26.46 7.54
CA ARG A 350 4.29 -26.36 8.70
C ARG A 350 3.86 -27.25 9.87
N SER A 351 2.59 -27.48 10.04
CA SER A 351 2.09 -28.39 11.06
C SER A 351 2.28 -29.87 10.69
N ASP A 352 2.35 -30.19 9.39
CA ASP A 352 2.52 -31.56 8.92
C ASP A 352 3.98 -31.97 8.69
N VAL A 353 4.87 -31.03 8.39
CA VAL A 353 6.27 -31.34 8.04
C VAL A 353 7.15 -31.48 9.28
N ILE A 354 6.71 -30.97 10.41
CA ILE A 354 7.33 -31.31 11.70
C ILE A 354 6.46 -32.37 12.37
N GLY A 355 6.34 -33.48 11.72
CA GLY A 355 6.14 -34.70 12.45
C GLY A 355 7.40 -34.92 13.30
N GLU A 356 7.38 -34.45 14.54
CA GLU A 356 8.35 -34.82 15.57
C GLU A 356 8.53 -36.34 15.63
N SER A 357 7.59 -37.08 15.10
CA SER A 357 7.65 -38.52 14.90
C SER A 357 8.79 -39.01 13.99
N ILE A 358 9.29 -38.21 13.05
CA ILE A 358 10.42 -38.60 12.22
C ILE A 358 11.75 -38.38 12.97
N ALA A 359 11.86 -37.31 13.73
CA ALA A 359 13.06 -37.06 14.53
C ALA A 359 13.22 -38.03 15.70
N THR A 360 12.12 -38.43 16.35
CA THR A 360 12.14 -39.44 17.43
C THR A 360 12.39 -40.86 16.94
N ASN A 361 11.97 -41.21 15.73
CA ASN A 361 12.23 -42.55 15.18
C ASN A 361 13.65 -42.73 14.63
N ILE A 362 14.36 -41.63 14.29
CA ILE A 362 15.76 -41.73 13.84
C ILE A 362 16.72 -41.81 15.05
N GLY A 363 16.36 -41.16 16.18
CA GLY A 363 17.16 -41.20 17.40
C GLY A 363 17.07 -42.51 18.19
N GLY A 364 16.07 -43.35 17.95
CA GLY A 364 15.84 -44.57 18.67
C GLY A 364 16.49 -45.84 18.09
N ARG A 365 17.29 -45.75 17.03
CA ARG A 365 17.95 -46.87 16.38
C ARG A 365 19.47 -46.85 16.36
N VAL A 366 20.08 -46.09 17.19
CA VAL A 366 21.54 -46.15 17.41
C VAL A 366 21.81 -46.39 18.89
N SER A 367 21.51 -47.64 19.29
CA SER A 367 22.04 -48.26 20.49
C SER A 367 22.15 -49.77 20.30
#